data_d136f2d71f3af6cd5a93ef8299e625b2
#
_entry.id   d136f2d71f3af6cd5a93ef8299e625b2
#
_cell.length_a   1.000
_cell.length_b   1.000
_cell.length_c   1.000
_cell.angle_alpha   90.00
_cell.angle_beta   90.00
_cell.angle_gamma   90.00
#
_symmetry.space_group_name_H-M   'P 1'
#
loop_
_entity.id
_entity.type
_entity.pdbx_description
1 polymer ?
#
loop_
_entity_poly.entity_id
_entity_poly.type
_entity_poly.pdbx_seq_one_letter_code
_entity_poly.pdbx_strand_id
1 'polypeptide(L)'
;MQISLKNVYYTYNYKTPYAREVLKDVNLEIEEGSYTVIVGKTGSGKSTLIEHINGLLLPTHGEVMVNNVLITNPKNKKEKRSLAKILKTLRQDVAVLFQFSEQQLFETSVLKDIIFAPLNYGVAEEKAILKAKELINLVGLDESYLDKSPFELSGGEMRKVALCGVLALEPKVLILDEPTVALDYKSREEIMTMVKRLKEEFNMTIVLVTHNMDYVLEYADKVFVLKNGEISFEGKVEDLFLNEKILMDNSLELPEVLKFYQKLEASNIILDIFPRKYEDLVNALKNKIGSSKNE
;
A
#
# COMPACT_ATOMS: atom_id res chain seq x y z
N MET A 1 -4.41 -12.55 -11.90
CA MET A 1 -3.68 -12.63 -10.61
C MET A 1 -2.29 -12.09 -10.80
N GLN A 2 -1.88 -11.09 -10.04
CA GLN A 2 -0.58 -10.44 -10.20
C GLN A 2 0.41 -10.85 -9.11
N ILE A 3 -0.07 -11.08 -7.89
CA ILE A 3 0.74 -11.51 -6.75
C ILE A 3 0.07 -12.71 -6.09
N SER A 4 0.86 -13.75 -5.78
CA SER A 4 0.39 -14.93 -5.06
C SER A 4 1.45 -15.41 -4.10
N LEU A 5 1.08 -15.61 -2.85
CA LEU A 5 1.87 -16.29 -1.84
C LEU A 5 1.23 -17.64 -1.55
N LYS A 6 2.03 -18.72 -1.51
CA LYS A 6 1.56 -20.08 -1.24
C LYS A 6 2.42 -20.73 -0.16
N ASN A 7 1.76 -21.04 0.97
CA ASN A 7 2.36 -21.66 2.15
C ASN A 7 3.68 -20.97 2.57
N VAL A 8 3.65 -19.63 2.62
CA VAL A 8 4.85 -18.85 2.91
C VAL A 8 5.12 -18.81 4.40
N TYR A 9 6.30 -19.29 4.76
CA TYR A 9 6.88 -19.18 6.11
C TYR A 9 8.13 -18.32 6.06
N TYR A 10 8.34 -17.53 7.09
CA TYR A 10 9.57 -16.77 7.24
C TYR A 10 10.06 -16.70 8.67
N THR A 11 11.34 -17.04 8.85
CA THR A 11 12.02 -17.02 10.14
C THR A 11 13.29 -16.18 10.04
N TYR A 12 13.34 -15.07 10.79
CA TYR A 12 14.59 -14.30 10.95
C TYR A 12 15.63 -15.16 11.66
N ASN A 13 16.89 -15.00 11.30
CA ASN A 13 18.02 -15.74 11.86
C ASN A 13 17.81 -17.28 11.84
N TYR A 14 17.23 -17.78 10.76
CA TYR A 14 16.93 -19.20 10.59
C TYR A 14 18.17 -20.08 10.89
N LYS A 15 17.94 -21.19 11.61
CA LYS A 15 18.97 -22.13 12.08
C LYS A 15 20.00 -21.55 13.08
N THR A 16 19.65 -20.47 13.78
CA THR A 16 20.44 -19.94 14.90
C THR A 16 19.64 -20.00 16.20
N PRO A 17 20.29 -19.87 17.38
CA PRO A 17 19.55 -19.77 18.66
C PRO A 17 18.62 -18.55 18.76
N TYR A 18 18.77 -17.57 17.89
CA TYR A 18 17.96 -16.36 17.84
C TYR A 18 16.88 -16.42 16.75
N ALA A 19 16.54 -17.62 16.29
CA ALA A 19 15.51 -17.83 15.28
C ALA A 19 14.16 -17.30 15.78
N ARG A 20 13.51 -16.45 14.97
CA ARG A 20 12.18 -15.89 15.24
C ARG A 20 11.31 -16.06 14.02
N GLU A 21 10.32 -16.93 14.12
CA GLU A 21 9.30 -17.11 13.08
C GLU A 21 8.33 -15.92 13.09
N VAL A 22 8.15 -15.32 11.92
CA VAL A 22 7.31 -14.11 11.75
C VAL A 22 6.16 -14.32 10.78
N LEU A 23 6.34 -15.11 9.72
CA LEU A 23 5.25 -15.53 8.84
C LEU A 23 5.06 -17.03 8.94
N LYS A 24 3.78 -17.46 9.00
CA LYS A 24 3.36 -18.84 9.22
C LYS A 24 2.25 -19.18 8.26
N ASP A 25 2.53 -20.06 7.34
CA ASP A 25 1.56 -20.57 6.36
C ASP A 25 0.74 -19.47 5.67
N VAL A 26 1.41 -18.37 5.28
CA VAL A 26 0.74 -17.25 4.64
C VAL A 26 0.35 -17.63 3.22
N ASN A 27 -0.96 -17.55 2.96
CA ASN A 27 -1.56 -17.73 1.64
C ASN A 27 -2.34 -16.47 1.32
N LEU A 28 -2.07 -15.82 0.17
CA LEU A 28 -2.82 -14.66 -0.31
C LEU A 28 -2.72 -14.50 -1.83
N GLU A 29 -3.72 -13.86 -2.38
CA GLU A 29 -3.78 -13.56 -3.81
C GLU A 29 -4.25 -12.13 -4.03
N ILE A 30 -3.48 -11.36 -4.82
CA ILE A 30 -3.77 -9.98 -5.21
C ILE A 30 -3.99 -9.92 -6.72
N GLU A 31 -5.11 -9.37 -7.11
CA GLU A 31 -5.49 -9.21 -8.51
C GLU A 31 -4.82 -7.97 -9.12
N GLU A 32 -4.60 -8.01 -10.43
CA GLU A 32 -4.08 -6.87 -11.18
C GLU A 32 -5.07 -5.71 -11.16
N GLY A 33 -4.57 -4.50 -10.99
CA GLY A 33 -5.37 -3.28 -10.91
C GLY A 33 -6.24 -3.16 -9.66
N SER A 34 -6.11 -4.07 -8.67
CA SER A 34 -6.86 -3.99 -7.41
C SER A 34 -6.21 -3.03 -6.41
N TYR A 35 -7.03 -2.50 -5.51
CA TYR A 35 -6.59 -1.80 -4.31
C TYR A 35 -6.73 -2.75 -3.11
N THR A 36 -5.64 -3.42 -2.76
CA THR A 36 -5.60 -4.37 -1.65
C THR A 36 -5.06 -3.70 -0.40
N VAL A 37 -5.74 -3.89 0.73
CA VAL A 37 -5.26 -3.37 2.02
C VAL A 37 -4.89 -4.52 2.96
N ILE A 38 -3.71 -4.41 3.58
CA ILE A 38 -3.23 -5.34 4.60
C ILE A 38 -3.24 -4.62 5.95
N VAL A 39 -4.04 -5.12 6.87
CA VAL A 39 -4.16 -4.58 8.22
C VAL A 39 -3.67 -5.56 9.28
N GLY A 40 -3.42 -5.07 10.48
CA GLY A 40 -3.01 -5.90 11.62
C GLY A 40 -2.21 -5.10 12.62
N LYS A 41 -2.08 -5.63 13.84
CA LYS A 41 -1.31 -4.98 14.92
C LYS A 41 0.16 -4.79 14.55
N THR A 42 0.81 -3.85 15.20
CA THR A 42 2.29 -3.71 15.15
C THR A 42 2.94 -5.04 15.55
N GLY A 43 3.90 -5.47 14.76
CA GLY A 43 4.59 -6.76 14.98
C GLY A 43 3.84 -7.99 14.46
N SER A 44 2.71 -7.86 13.76
CA SER A 44 2.00 -9.01 13.16
C SER A 44 2.71 -9.62 11.95
N GLY A 45 3.70 -8.92 11.36
CA GLY A 45 4.47 -9.39 10.20
C GLY A 45 4.19 -8.65 8.89
N LYS A 46 3.41 -7.55 8.88
CA LYS A 46 3.01 -6.82 7.67
C LYS A 46 4.22 -6.35 6.82
N SER A 47 5.16 -5.64 7.41
CA SER A 47 6.35 -5.16 6.67
C SER A 47 7.18 -6.34 6.15
N THR A 48 7.33 -7.41 6.95
CA THR A 48 7.97 -8.65 6.49
C THR A 48 7.23 -9.26 5.29
N LEU A 49 5.89 -9.23 5.30
CA LEU A 49 5.07 -9.76 4.20
C LEU A 49 5.30 -8.97 2.89
N ILE A 50 5.27 -7.65 2.94
CA ILE A 50 5.47 -6.82 1.74
C ILE A 50 6.91 -6.90 1.22
N GLU A 51 7.91 -7.11 2.09
CA GLU A 51 9.30 -7.33 1.70
C GLU A 51 9.50 -8.64 0.93
N HIS A 52 8.62 -9.62 1.06
CA HIS A 52 8.60 -10.81 0.22
C HIS A 52 8.05 -10.51 -1.17
N ILE A 53 7.07 -9.62 -1.29
CA ILE A 53 6.45 -9.28 -2.59
C ILE A 53 7.46 -8.59 -3.52
N ASN A 54 8.33 -7.73 -3.01
CA ASN A 54 9.36 -7.09 -3.84
C ASN A 54 10.71 -7.86 -3.86
N GLY A 55 10.75 -9.05 -3.21
CA GLY A 55 11.94 -9.91 -3.16
C GLY A 55 13.11 -9.31 -2.35
N LEU A 56 12.87 -8.40 -1.41
CA LEU A 56 13.87 -7.99 -0.42
C LEU A 56 14.18 -9.14 0.55
N LEU A 57 13.11 -9.83 0.99
CA LEU A 57 13.23 -11.07 1.74
C LEU A 57 12.85 -12.26 0.87
N LEU A 58 13.49 -13.40 1.15
CA LEU A 58 13.17 -14.67 0.51
C LEU A 58 12.49 -15.59 1.53
N PRO A 59 11.43 -16.31 1.17
CA PRO A 59 10.72 -17.17 2.10
C PRO A 59 11.63 -18.29 2.62
N THR A 60 11.48 -18.65 3.91
CA THR A 60 12.16 -19.83 4.47
C THR A 60 11.60 -21.11 3.86
N HIS A 61 10.27 -21.15 3.67
CA HIS A 61 9.51 -22.19 2.97
C HIS A 61 8.36 -21.54 2.20
N GLY A 62 7.82 -22.26 1.21
CA GLY A 62 6.75 -21.79 0.36
C GLY A 62 7.25 -21.03 -0.86
N GLU A 63 6.32 -20.41 -1.56
CA GLU A 63 6.54 -19.76 -2.85
C GLU A 63 5.86 -18.40 -2.91
N VAL A 64 6.53 -17.41 -3.49
CA VAL A 64 5.98 -16.10 -3.82
C VAL A 64 6.05 -15.93 -5.32
N MET A 65 4.93 -15.65 -5.95
CA MET A 65 4.82 -15.36 -7.38
C MET A 65 4.41 -13.90 -7.56
N VAL A 66 5.16 -13.13 -8.32
CA VAL A 66 4.87 -11.73 -8.62
C VAL A 66 5.16 -11.47 -10.10
N ASN A 67 4.17 -10.97 -10.85
CA ASN A 67 4.29 -10.72 -12.29
C ASN A 67 4.89 -11.92 -13.07
N ASN A 68 4.45 -13.14 -12.77
CA ASN A 68 4.98 -14.40 -13.31
C ASN A 68 6.45 -14.71 -12.92
N VAL A 69 7.03 -13.99 -11.97
CA VAL A 69 8.35 -14.27 -11.40
C VAL A 69 8.19 -15.09 -10.12
N LEU A 70 8.75 -16.31 -10.13
CA LEU A 70 8.76 -17.17 -8.95
C LEU A 70 9.94 -16.83 -8.04
N ILE A 71 9.65 -16.52 -6.78
CA ILE A 71 10.61 -16.21 -5.73
C ILE A 71 10.55 -17.34 -4.69
N THR A 72 11.66 -18.07 -4.58
CA THR A 72 11.84 -19.14 -3.59
C THR A 72 13.23 -19.03 -2.95
N ASN A 73 13.46 -19.78 -1.88
CA ASN A 73 14.78 -19.83 -1.28
C ASN A 73 15.77 -20.61 -2.17
N PRO A 74 16.85 -19.98 -2.69
CA PRO A 74 17.78 -20.64 -3.60
C PRO A 74 18.61 -21.73 -2.88
N LYS A 75 18.71 -22.91 -3.49
CA LYS A 75 19.40 -24.07 -2.93
C LYS A 75 20.93 -24.02 -3.10
N ASN A 76 21.42 -23.23 -4.05
CA ASN A 76 22.84 -23.15 -4.39
C ASN A 76 23.25 -21.76 -4.91
N LYS A 77 24.57 -21.53 -5.04
CA LYS A 77 25.13 -20.24 -5.50
C LYS A 77 24.69 -19.85 -6.92
N LYS A 78 24.44 -20.82 -7.82
CA LYS A 78 24.03 -20.56 -9.20
C LYS A 78 22.60 -20.02 -9.21
N GLU A 79 21.69 -20.67 -8.49
CA GLU A 79 20.31 -20.21 -8.32
C GLU A 79 20.25 -18.82 -7.68
N LYS A 80 21.05 -18.57 -6.61
CA LYS A 80 21.16 -17.28 -5.96
C LYS A 80 21.55 -16.16 -6.93
N ARG A 81 22.55 -16.40 -7.79
CA ARG A 81 22.98 -15.43 -8.81
C ARG A 81 21.91 -15.18 -9.88
N SER A 82 21.23 -16.25 -10.33
CA SER A 82 20.13 -16.14 -11.28
C SER A 82 18.95 -15.34 -10.69
N LEU A 83 18.54 -15.68 -9.47
CA LEU A 83 17.47 -14.99 -8.75
C LEU A 83 17.80 -13.51 -8.55
N ALA A 84 19.03 -13.16 -8.16
CA ALA A 84 19.43 -11.77 -7.98
C ALA A 84 19.25 -10.90 -9.25
N LYS A 85 19.51 -11.47 -10.45
CA LYS A 85 19.27 -10.77 -11.71
C LYS A 85 17.78 -10.58 -11.97
N ILE A 86 16.99 -11.63 -11.74
CA ILE A 86 15.53 -11.59 -11.91
C ILE A 86 14.90 -10.57 -10.95
N LEU A 87 15.31 -10.57 -9.68
CA LEU A 87 14.83 -9.63 -8.68
C LEU A 87 15.19 -8.17 -9.01
N LYS A 88 16.34 -7.92 -9.65
CA LYS A 88 16.66 -6.58 -10.14
C LYS A 88 15.60 -6.08 -11.13
N THR A 89 15.18 -6.91 -12.08
CA THR A 89 14.12 -6.55 -13.04
C THR A 89 12.75 -6.47 -12.36
N LEU A 90 12.43 -7.38 -11.44
CA LEU A 90 11.17 -7.36 -10.71
C LEU A 90 10.96 -6.04 -9.96
N ARG A 91 12.02 -5.49 -9.36
CA ARG A 91 11.96 -4.23 -8.60
C ARG A 91 11.74 -2.98 -9.46
N GLN A 92 11.83 -3.08 -10.79
CA GLN A 92 11.31 -2.05 -11.68
C GLN A 92 9.78 -2.06 -11.72
N ASP A 93 9.19 -3.27 -11.75
CA ASP A 93 7.75 -3.45 -11.81
C ASP A 93 7.04 -3.31 -10.45
N VAL A 94 7.77 -3.50 -9.34
CA VAL A 94 7.23 -3.52 -7.97
C VAL A 94 7.94 -2.50 -7.11
N ALA A 95 7.35 -1.32 -6.99
CA ALA A 95 7.86 -0.23 -6.16
C ALA A 95 7.33 -0.33 -4.72
N VAL A 96 8.14 0.07 -3.76
CA VAL A 96 7.77 0.13 -2.34
C VAL A 96 8.08 1.50 -1.78
N LEU A 97 7.07 2.16 -1.23
CA LEU A 97 7.22 3.34 -0.39
C LEU A 97 7.19 2.88 1.07
N PHE A 98 8.34 2.85 1.72
CA PHE A 98 8.46 2.42 3.11
C PHE A 98 7.98 3.48 4.08
N GLN A 99 7.65 3.06 5.30
CA GLN A 99 7.38 3.96 6.41
C GLN A 99 8.57 4.92 6.61
N PHE A 100 8.30 6.21 6.83
CA PHE A 100 9.31 7.27 6.89
C PHE A 100 10.18 7.38 5.64
N SER A 101 9.56 7.27 4.48
CA SER A 101 10.24 7.34 3.17
C SER A 101 11.00 8.66 2.94
N GLU A 102 10.65 9.74 3.63
CA GLU A 102 11.39 11.01 3.65
C GLU A 102 12.83 10.85 4.14
N GLN A 103 13.11 9.85 4.96
CA GLN A 103 14.48 9.56 5.44
C GLN A 103 15.34 8.85 4.39
N GLN A 104 14.74 8.45 3.27
CA GLN A 104 15.45 7.78 2.16
C GLN A 104 15.99 8.77 1.12
N LEU A 105 15.62 10.05 1.22
CA LEU A 105 16.16 11.11 0.36
C LEU A 105 17.59 11.43 0.79
N PHE A 106 18.52 11.45 -0.16
CA PHE A 106 19.94 11.59 0.14
C PHE A 106 20.73 12.44 -0.88
N GLU A 107 20.13 12.78 -2.00
CA GLU A 107 20.75 13.54 -3.06
C GLU A 107 20.79 15.05 -2.76
N THR A 108 21.60 15.77 -3.52
CA THR A 108 21.79 17.23 -3.35
C THR A 108 20.61 18.05 -3.86
N SER A 109 19.75 17.47 -4.72
CA SER A 109 18.53 18.11 -5.22
C SER A 109 17.42 17.08 -5.42
N VAL A 110 16.17 17.55 -5.36
CA VAL A 110 14.96 16.79 -5.63
C VAL A 110 15.04 16.07 -6.98
N LEU A 111 15.48 16.78 -8.03
CA LEU A 111 15.64 16.19 -9.35
C LEU A 111 16.56 14.98 -9.31
N LYS A 112 17.72 15.08 -8.66
CA LYS A 112 18.70 13.99 -8.58
C LYS A 112 18.16 12.78 -7.82
N ASP A 113 17.41 12.98 -6.73
CA ASP A 113 16.75 11.89 -6.02
C ASP A 113 15.73 11.17 -6.92
N ILE A 114 14.89 11.89 -7.64
CA ILE A 114 13.87 11.31 -8.51
C ILE A 114 14.49 10.50 -9.65
N ILE A 115 15.52 11.03 -10.31
CA ILE A 115 16.16 10.36 -11.46
C ILE A 115 17.18 9.31 -11.07
N PHE A 116 17.53 9.17 -9.80
CA PHE A 116 18.55 8.25 -9.32
C PHE A 116 18.26 6.78 -9.73
N ALA A 117 17.06 6.30 -9.46
CA ALA A 117 16.67 4.94 -9.82
C ALA A 117 16.63 4.74 -11.35
N PRO A 118 15.96 5.58 -12.16
CA PRO A 118 16.00 5.49 -13.62
C PRO A 118 17.41 5.39 -14.21
N LEU A 119 18.33 6.25 -13.78
CA LEU A 119 19.71 6.22 -14.27
C LEU A 119 20.41 4.90 -13.94
N ASN A 120 20.24 4.35 -12.73
CA ASN A 120 20.79 3.08 -12.31
C ASN A 120 20.23 1.87 -13.08
N TYR A 121 19.03 2.03 -13.66
CA TYR A 121 18.42 1.05 -14.55
C TYR A 121 18.71 1.30 -16.04
N GLY A 122 19.53 2.33 -16.36
CA GLY A 122 19.99 2.62 -17.72
C GLY A 122 19.01 3.43 -18.56
N VAL A 123 18.07 4.12 -17.94
CA VAL A 123 17.22 5.11 -18.63
C VAL A 123 18.08 6.31 -18.99
N ALA A 124 17.93 6.83 -20.23
CA ALA A 124 18.62 8.02 -20.65
C ALA A 124 18.25 9.24 -19.76
N GLU A 125 19.24 10.05 -19.39
CA GLU A 125 19.06 11.15 -18.44
C GLU A 125 17.96 12.13 -18.88
N GLU A 126 17.92 12.48 -20.17
CA GLU A 126 16.89 13.37 -20.73
C GLU A 126 15.47 12.83 -20.49
N LYS A 127 15.27 11.51 -20.66
CA LYS A 127 13.98 10.87 -20.39
C LYS A 127 13.64 10.85 -18.91
N ALA A 128 14.65 10.59 -18.07
CA ALA A 128 14.47 10.59 -16.62
C ALA A 128 14.10 12.00 -16.12
N ILE A 129 14.71 13.06 -16.64
CA ILE A 129 14.38 14.44 -16.31
C ILE A 129 12.95 14.80 -16.73
N LEU A 130 12.53 14.42 -17.95
CA LEU A 130 11.16 14.66 -18.41
C LEU A 130 10.17 13.97 -17.49
N LYS A 131 10.44 12.69 -17.12
CA LYS A 131 9.59 11.95 -16.19
C LYS A 131 9.55 12.59 -14.79
N ALA A 132 10.67 13.09 -14.30
CA ALA A 132 10.72 13.79 -13.01
C ALA A 132 9.82 15.04 -13.01
N LYS A 133 9.81 15.82 -14.10
CA LYS A 133 8.91 16.98 -14.27
C LYS A 133 7.43 16.58 -14.29
N GLU A 134 7.08 15.51 -14.98
CA GLU A 134 5.70 14.99 -14.95
C GLU A 134 5.29 14.58 -13.53
N LEU A 135 6.15 13.84 -12.82
CA LEU A 135 5.86 13.32 -11.50
C LEU A 135 5.77 14.41 -10.43
N ILE A 136 6.65 15.43 -10.47
CA ILE A 136 6.61 16.52 -9.50
C ILE A 136 5.29 17.30 -9.62
N ASN A 137 4.81 17.52 -10.84
CA ASN A 137 3.51 18.13 -11.09
C ASN A 137 2.35 17.21 -10.67
N LEU A 138 2.47 15.89 -10.89
CA LEU A 138 1.47 14.90 -10.47
C LEU A 138 1.24 14.92 -8.96
N VAL A 139 2.31 15.07 -8.16
CA VAL A 139 2.20 15.16 -6.70
C VAL A 139 1.81 16.56 -6.19
N GLY A 140 1.51 17.49 -7.12
CA GLY A 140 1.07 18.85 -6.80
C GLY A 140 2.18 19.76 -6.28
N LEU A 141 3.43 19.53 -6.69
CA LEU A 141 4.56 20.40 -6.46
C LEU A 141 4.95 21.08 -7.77
N ASP A 142 5.43 22.33 -7.69
CA ASP A 142 5.88 23.10 -8.85
C ASP A 142 7.28 22.63 -9.31
N GLU A 143 7.59 22.78 -10.62
CA GLU A 143 8.89 22.38 -11.16
C GLU A 143 10.09 23.08 -10.49
N SER A 144 9.90 24.27 -9.88
CA SER A 144 10.94 24.95 -9.11
C SER A 144 11.45 24.15 -7.92
N TYR A 145 10.69 23.14 -7.46
CA TYR A 145 11.13 22.22 -6.42
C TYR A 145 12.27 21.30 -6.86
N LEU A 146 12.39 21.04 -8.16
CA LEU A 146 13.41 20.14 -8.69
C LEU A 146 14.86 20.58 -8.36
N ASP A 147 15.09 21.88 -8.27
CA ASP A 147 16.39 22.47 -7.96
C ASP A 147 16.67 22.61 -6.45
N LYS A 148 15.61 22.47 -5.61
CA LYS A 148 15.76 22.57 -4.16
C LYS A 148 16.47 21.35 -3.58
N SER A 149 17.13 21.54 -2.44
CA SER A 149 17.59 20.43 -1.60
C SER A 149 16.37 19.73 -0.98
N PRO A 150 16.31 18.39 -0.97
CA PRO A 150 15.25 17.66 -0.25
C PRO A 150 15.15 18.07 1.22
N PHE A 151 16.26 18.44 1.84
CA PHE A 151 16.34 18.82 3.26
C PHE A 151 15.77 20.20 3.59
N GLU A 152 15.42 20.99 2.57
CA GLU A 152 14.73 22.29 2.72
C GLU A 152 13.19 22.13 2.70
N LEU A 153 12.68 20.92 2.44
CA LEU A 153 11.27 20.63 2.29
C LEU A 153 10.61 20.28 3.60
N SER A 154 9.30 20.52 3.71
CA SER A 154 8.48 19.97 4.78
C SER A 154 8.39 18.44 4.70
N GLY A 155 8.03 17.77 5.79
CA GLY A 155 7.89 16.31 5.82
C GLY A 155 6.89 15.78 4.79
N GLY A 156 5.77 16.49 4.56
CA GLY A 156 4.79 16.13 3.52
C GLY A 156 5.35 16.29 2.10
N GLU A 157 6.09 17.35 1.83
CA GLU A 157 6.74 17.56 0.53
C GLU A 157 7.86 16.54 0.29
N MET A 158 8.69 16.23 1.30
CA MET A 158 9.70 15.16 1.20
C MET A 158 9.06 13.82 0.86
N ARG A 159 7.91 13.48 1.48
CA ARG A 159 7.20 12.23 1.18
C ARG A 159 6.66 12.18 -0.24
N LYS A 160 6.16 13.31 -0.76
CA LYS A 160 5.77 13.45 -2.17
C LYS A 160 6.95 13.23 -3.12
N VAL A 161 8.11 13.79 -2.79
CA VAL A 161 9.36 13.59 -3.57
C VAL A 161 9.78 12.12 -3.52
N ALA A 162 9.76 11.47 -2.34
CA ALA A 162 10.06 10.05 -2.22
C ALA A 162 9.11 9.18 -3.08
N LEU A 163 7.82 9.56 -3.12
CA LEU A 163 6.85 8.90 -3.98
C LEU A 163 7.16 9.11 -5.48
N CYS A 164 7.59 10.31 -5.89
CA CYS A 164 8.08 10.52 -7.26
C CYS A 164 9.26 9.59 -7.59
N GLY A 165 10.21 9.44 -6.67
CA GLY A 165 11.37 8.55 -6.85
C GLY A 165 10.99 7.08 -7.10
N VAL A 166 9.99 6.55 -6.37
CA VAL A 166 9.53 5.17 -6.59
C VAL A 166 8.66 5.03 -7.84
N LEU A 167 7.94 6.07 -8.24
CA LEU A 167 7.12 6.09 -9.46
C LEU A 167 7.94 6.33 -10.74
N ALA A 168 9.17 6.81 -10.63
CA ALA A 168 10.01 7.17 -11.78
C ALA A 168 10.39 5.99 -12.68
N LEU A 169 10.26 4.75 -12.19
CA LEU A 169 10.43 3.52 -12.97
C LEU A 169 9.13 3.01 -13.60
N GLU A 170 8.02 3.74 -13.46
CA GLU A 170 6.68 3.35 -13.97
C GLU A 170 6.25 1.94 -13.53
N PRO A 171 6.23 1.68 -12.20
CA PRO A 171 5.92 0.36 -11.69
C PRO A 171 4.47 -0.04 -11.98
N LYS A 172 4.23 -1.35 -12.08
CA LYS A 172 2.88 -1.94 -12.20
C LYS A 172 2.21 -2.14 -10.84
N VAL A 173 3.03 -2.33 -9.81
CA VAL A 173 2.60 -2.54 -8.42
C VAL A 173 3.24 -1.49 -7.54
N LEU A 174 2.43 -0.77 -6.78
CA LEU A 174 2.87 0.17 -5.76
C LEU A 174 2.48 -0.36 -4.38
N ILE A 175 3.48 -0.64 -3.57
CA ILE A 175 3.32 -1.03 -2.17
C ILE A 175 3.58 0.20 -1.30
N LEU A 176 2.69 0.47 -0.36
CA LEU A 176 2.73 1.61 0.54
C LEU A 176 2.70 1.09 1.98
N ASP A 177 3.78 1.25 2.73
CA ASP A 177 3.83 0.89 4.14
C ASP A 177 3.60 2.13 5.01
N GLU A 178 2.37 2.26 5.56
CA GLU A 178 1.95 3.36 6.42
C GLU A 178 2.28 4.76 5.81
N PRO A 179 1.83 5.07 4.58
CA PRO A 179 2.32 6.23 3.83
C PRO A 179 1.94 7.58 4.44
N THR A 180 1.00 7.63 5.39
CA THR A 180 0.45 8.86 5.96
C THR A 180 0.85 9.09 7.43
N VAL A 181 1.63 8.20 8.01
CA VAL A 181 2.11 8.34 9.41
C VAL A 181 2.91 9.63 9.57
N ALA A 182 2.68 10.33 10.69
CA ALA A 182 3.33 11.58 11.07
C ALA A 182 3.09 12.78 10.12
N LEU A 183 2.14 12.70 9.19
CA LEU A 183 1.72 13.81 8.34
C LEU A 183 0.52 14.55 8.95
N ASP A 184 0.40 15.84 8.62
CA ASP A 184 -0.80 16.62 8.85
C ASP A 184 -1.97 16.14 7.97
N TYR A 185 -3.20 16.57 8.32
CA TYR A 185 -4.40 16.13 7.63
C TYR A 185 -4.38 16.42 6.12
N LYS A 186 -3.97 17.63 5.73
CA LYS A 186 -3.94 18.03 4.32
C LYS A 186 -2.98 17.16 3.50
N SER A 187 -1.77 16.97 3.99
CA SER A 187 -0.76 16.12 3.34
C SER A 187 -1.22 14.66 3.21
N ARG A 188 -1.94 14.13 4.21
CA ARG A 188 -2.54 12.78 4.15
C ARG A 188 -3.53 12.66 3.01
N GLU A 189 -4.50 13.58 2.94
CA GLU A 189 -5.52 13.60 1.90
C GLU A 189 -4.93 13.73 0.49
N GLU A 190 -3.93 14.59 0.34
CA GLU A 190 -3.26 14.78 -0.95
C GLU A 190 -2.56 13.49 -1.42
N ILE A 191 -1.86 12.78 -0.52
CA ILE A 191 -1.20 11.50 -0.85
C ILE A 191 -2.23 10.43 -1.18
N MET A 192 -3.28 10.26 -0.37
CA MET A 192 -4.27 9.21 -0.60
C MET A 192 -5.09 9.45 -1.86
N THR A 193 -5.46 10.71 -2.14
CA THR A 193 -6.13 11.10 -3.39
C THR A 193 -5.26 10.78 -4.60
N MET A 194 -3.96 11.06 -4.52
CA MET A 194 -3.03 10.75 -5.60
C MET A 194 -2.89 9.23 -5.80
N VAL A 195 -2.75 8.46 -4.73
CA VAL A 195 -2.68 6.98 -4.82
C VAL A 195 -3.94 6.42 -5.48
N LYS A 196 -5.12 6.97 -5.15
CA LYS A 196 -6.39 6.62 -5.80
C LYS A 196 -6.34 6.91 -7.32
N ARG A 197 -5.85 8.08 -7.72
CA ARG A 197 -5.68 8.43 -9.13
C ARG A 197 -4.72 7.48 -9.86
N LEU A 198 -3.62 7.06 -9.23
CA LEU A 198 -2.69 6.09 -9.81
C LEU A 198 -3.38 4.76 -10.14
N LYS A 199 -4.28 4.29 -9.27
CA LYS A 199 -5.10 3.10 -9.55
C LYS A 199 -6.07 3.35 -10.70
N GLU A 200 -6.82 4.44 -10.66
CA GLU A 200 -7.94 4.70 -11.59
C GLU A 200 -7.46 5.09 -13.00
N GLU A 201 -6.43 5.94 -13.10
CA GLU A 201 -5.95 6.48 -14.37
C GLU A 201 -4.89 5.56 -15.04
N PHE A 202 -4.07 4.87 -14.24
CA PHE A 202 -2.97 4.05 -14.74
C PHE A 202 -3.17 2.54 -14.54
N ASN A 203 -4.33 2.11 -14.01
CA ASN A 203 -4.63 0.71 -13.67
C ASN A 203 -3.54 0.05 -12.80
N MET A 204 -2.91 0.86 -11.93
CA MET A 204 -1.84 0.40 -11.06
C MET A 204 -2.40 -0.49 -9.95
N THR A 205 -1.74 -1.60 -9.66
CA THR A 205 -2.08 -2.42 -8.50
C THR A 205 -1.52 -1.78 -7.24
N ILE A 206 -2.39 -1.50 -6.29
CA ILE A 206 -2.03 -0.88 -5.01
C ILE A 206 -2.09 -1.91 -3.89
N VAL A 207 -1.01 -1.96 -3.09
CA VAL A 207 -0.97 -2.72 -1.83
C VAL A 207 -0.70 -1.74 -0.71
N LEU A 208 -1.72 -1.40 0.05
CA LEU A 208 -1.61 -0.49 1.19
C LEU A 208 -1.50 -1.29 2.50
N VAL A 209 -0.44 -1.05 3.25
CA VAL A 209 -0.33 -1.49 4.66
C VAL A 209 -0.72 -0.31 5.54
N THR A 210 -1.73 -0.47 6.38
CA THR A 210 -2.16 0.58 7.29
C THR A 210 -2.87 0.03 8.53
N HIS A 211 -2.93 0.85 9.57
CA HIS A 211 -3.80 0.65 10.73
C HIS A 211 -5.00 1.61 10.74
N ASN A 212 -5.11 2.49 9.74
CA ASN A 212 -6.22 3.43 9.61
C ASN A 212 -7.42 2.75 8.93
N MET A 213 -8.47 2.50 9.70
CA MET A 213 -9.67 1.82 9.23
C MET A 213 -10.53 2.66 8.29
N ASP A 214 -10.43 4.00 8.34
CA ASP A 214 -11.11 4.88 7.39
C ASP A 214 -10.55 4.67 5.97
N TYR A 215 -9.22 4.51 5.82
CA TYR A 215 -8.62 4.19 4.52
C TYR A 215 -9.00 2.80 4.03
N VAL A 216 -9.13 1.82 4.93
CA VAL A 216 -9.64 0.49 4.57
C VAL A 216 -11.04 0.61 4.00
N LEU A 217 -11.92 1.34 4.68
CA LEU A 217 -13.30 1.54 4.27
C LEU A 217 -13.41 2.25 2.92
N GLU A 218 -12.65 3.33 2.75
CA GLU A 218 -12.80 4.20 1.57
C GLU A 218 -12.17 3.61 0.31
N TYR A 219 -10.98 3.00 0.42
CA TYR A 219 -10.16 2.67 -0.76
C TYR A 219 -10.09 1.18 -1.10
N ALA A 220 -10.26 0.27 -0.13
CA ALA A 220 -10.00 -1.14 -0.39
C ALA A 220 -11.05 -1.80 -1.28
N ASP A 221 -10.59 -2.57 -2.26
CA ASP A 221 -11.39 -3.57 -2.96
C ASP A 221 -11.38 -4.89 -2.18
N LYS A 222 -10.21 -5.24 -1.60
CA LYS A 222 -9.98 -6.46 -0.83
C LYS A 222 -9.13 -6.18 0.41
N VAL A 223 -9.43 -6.85 1.51
CA VAL A 223 -8.72 -6.68 2.78
C VAL A 223 -8.16 -8.01 3.25
N PHE A 224 -6.91 -7.97 3.72
CA PHE A 224 -6.27 -9.05 4.48
C PHE A 224 -5.98 -8.57 5.89
N VAL A 225 -6.35 -9.37 6.87
CA VAL A 225 -6.00 -9.12 8.28
C VAL A 225 -4.89 -10.08 8.69
N LEU A 226 -3.72 -9.54 9.01
CA LEU A 226 -2.57 -10.31 9.47
C LEU A 226 -2.49 -10.30 11.00
N LYS A 227 -2.51 -11.49 11.63
CA LYS A 227 -2.45 -11.68 13.07
C LYS A 227 -1.42 -12.75 13.41
N ASN A 228 -0.42 -12.40 14.21
CA ASN A 228 0.63 -13.32 14.66
C ASN A 228 1.34 -14.11 13.54
N GLY A 229 1.48 -13.48 12.37
CA GLY A 229 2.13 -14.08 11.20
C GLY A 229 1.23 -14.90 10.30
N GLU A 230 -0.07 -14.96 10.56
CA GLU A 230 -1.06 -15.72 9.80
C GLU A 230 -2.14 -14.79 9.25
N ILE A 231 -2.77 -15.15 8.12
CA ILE A 231 -3.96 -14.45 7.61
C ILE A 231 -5.16 -14.90 8.42
N SER A 232 -5.70 -14.01 9.26
CA SER A 232 -6.87 -14.28 10.09
C SER A 232 -8.19 -13.95 9.43
N PHE A 233 -8.16 -13.11 8.38
CA PHE A 233 -9.30 -12.77 7.53
C PHE A 233 -8.82 -12.37 6.14
N GLU A 234 -9.60 -12.77 5.15
CA GLU A 234 -9.50 -12.36 3.75
C GLU A 234 -10.91 -12.14 3.22
N GLY A 235 -11.19 -10.99 2.62
CA GLY A 235 -12.53 -10.72 2.08
C GLY A 235 -12.71 -9.30 1.59
N LYS A 236 -13.96 -8.96 1.27
CA LYS A 236 -14.35 -7.60 0.91
C LYS A 236 -14.44 -6.71 2.15
N VAL A 237 -14.45 -5.42 1.93
CA VAL A 237 -14.56 -4.40 2.98
C VAL A 237 -15.85 -4.58 3.79
N GLU A 238 -16.95 -4.85 3.10
CA GLU A 238 -18.26 -5.05 3.71
C GLU A 238 -18.25 -6.27 4.67
N ASP A 239 -17.65 -7.39 4.22
CA ASP A 239 -17.56 -8.62 5.01
C ASP A 239 -16.73 -8.42 6.29
N LEU A 240 -15.70 -7.56 6.24
CA LEU A 240 -14.91 -7.21 7.40
C LEU A 240 -15.71 -6.40 8.43
N PHE A 241 -16.32 -5.31 7.98
CA PHE A 241 -16.94 -4.34 8.90
C PHE A 241 -18.33 -4.75 9.41
N LEU A 242 -19.03 -5.63 8.70
CA LEU A 242 -20.29 -6.22 9.17
C LEU A 242 -20.08 -7.38 10.17
N ASN A 243 -18.85 -7.84 10.36
CA ASN A 243 -18.54 -8.94 11.26
C ASN A 243 -17.85 -8.46 12.54
N GLU A 244 -18.65 -8.13 13.57
CA GLU A 244 -18.12 -7.66 14.86
C GLU A 244 -17.11 -8.63 15.50
N LYS A 245 -17.29 -9.94 15.32
CA LYS A 245 -16.36 -10.93 15.85
C LYS A 245 -14.97 -10.80 15.23
N ILE A 246 -14.91 -10.61 13.91
CA ILE A 246 -13.61 -10.40 13.21
C ILE A 246 -12.94 -9.13 13.73
N LEU A 247 -13.71 -8.03 13.89
CA LEU A 247 -13.19 -6.78 14.42
C LEU A 247 -12.63 -6.95 15.84
N MET A 248 -13.40 -7.58 16.74
CA MET A 248 -12.98 -7.82 18.12
C MET A 248 -11.76 -8.75 18.21
N ASP A 249 -11.80 -9.90 17.51
CA ASP A 249 -10.73 -10.91 17.54
C ASP A 249 -9.39 -10.33 17.05
N ASN A 250 -9.44 -9.37 16.15
CA ASN A 250 -8.25 -8.71 15.57
C ASN A 250 -7.96 -7.34 16.18
N SER A 251 -8.80 -6.87 17.12
CA SER A 251 -8.70 -5.54 17.74
C SER A 251 -8.67 -4.41 16.71
N LEU A 252 -9.55 -4.50 15.72
CA LEU A 252 -9.78 -3.49 14.70
C LEU A 252 -10.93 -2.58 15.15
N GLU A 253 -10.79 -1.30 14.87
CA GLU A 253 -11.82 -0.30 15.20
C GLU A 253 -12.80 -0.16 14.04
N LEU A 254 -14.07 0.08 14.39
CA LEU A 254 -15.07 0.43 13.39
C LEU A 254 -14.87 1.92 13.01
N PRO A 255 -14.80 2.27 11.71
CA PRO A 255 -14.77 3.67 11.25
C PRO A 255 -15.93 4.51 11.79
N GLU A 256 -15.67 5.79 12.02
CA GLU A 256 -16.68 6.70 12.57
C GLU A 256 -17.93 6.83 11.68
N VAL A 257 -17.74 6.79 10.38
CA VAL A 257 -18.83 6.74 9.38
C VAL A 257 -19.76 5.57 9.63
N LEU A 258 -19.22 4.37 9.86
CA LEU A 258 -20.01 3.17 10.13
C LEU A 258 -20.63 3.18 11.52
N LYS A 259 -19.96 3.73 12.53
CA LYS A 259 -20.56 3.93 13.86
C LYS A 259 -21.76 4.86 13.78
N PHE A 260 -21.68 5.92 12.97
CA PHE A 260 -22.81 6.83 12.76
C PHE A 260 -23.93 6.15 11.96
N TYR A 261 -23.59 5.39 10.93
CA TYR A 261 -24.54 4.60 10.16
C TYR A 261 -25.34 3.64 11.06
N GLN A 262 -24.68 2.89 11.94
CA GLN A 262 -25.33 2.00 12.90
C GLN A 262 -26.28 2.76 13.87
N LYS A 263 -25.94 3.98 14.29
CA LYS A 263 -26.83 4.82 15.12
C LYS A 263 -28.08 5.24 14.36
N LEU A 264 -27.98 5.52 13.05
CA LEU A 264 -29.15 5.82 12.22
C LEU A 264 -30.07 4.60 12.12
N GLU A 265 -29.52 3.41 11.87
CA GLU A 265 -30.29 2.17 11.83
C GLU A 265 -30.99 1.88 13.16
N ALA A 266 -30.28 2.03 14.29
CA ALA A 266 -30.86 1.91 15.63
C ALA A 266 -31.99 2.91 15.92
N SER A 267 -32.02 4.05 15.19
CA SER A 267 -33.07 5.06 15.25
C SER A 267 -34.18 4.85 14.20
N ASN A 268 -34.26 3.65 13.59
CA ASN A 268 -35.17 3.30 12.51
C ASN A 268 -35.01 4.12 11.22
N ILE A 269 -33.82 4.72 11.01
CA ILE A 269 -33.47 5.40 9.76
C ILE A 269 -32.62 4.42 8.94
N ILE A 270 -33.29 3.54 8.20
CA ILE A 270 -32.66 2.55 7.33
C ILE A 270 -32.27 3.22 6.01
N LEU A 271 -31.01 3.10 5.61
CA LEU A 271 -30.50 3.57 4.33
C LEU A 271 -30.04 2.33 3.53
N ASP A 272 -30.50 2.22 2.27
CA ASP A 272 -30.18 1.08 1.41
C ASP A 272 -28.77 1.24 0.76
N ILE A 273 -27.77 1.52 1.59
CA ILE A 273 -26.36 1.67 1.18
C ILE A 273 -25.43 1.09 2.23
N PHE A 274 -24.22 0.71 1.80
CA PHE A 274 -23.06 0.55 2.69
C PHE A 274 -22.15 1.78 2.49
N PRO A 275 -22.14 2.74 3.45
CA PRO A 275 -21.44 4.00 3.25
C PRO A 275 -19.94 3.81 3.41
N ARG A 276 -19.15 4.28 2.46
CA ARG A 276 -17.69 4.26 2.53
C ARG A 276 -17.10 5.58 3.05
N LYS A 277 -17.90 6.66 2.98
CA LYS A 277 -17.54 7.99 3.49
C LYS A 277 -18.78 8.80 3.90
N TYR A 278 -18.56 9.93 4.57
CA TYR A 278 -19.66 10.77 5.07
C TYR A 278 -20.54 11.33 3.96
N GLU A 279 -19.99 11.64 2.78
CA GLU A 279 -20.75 12.11 1.63
C GLU A 279 -21.81 11.11 1.19
N ASP A 280 -21.53 9.81 1.28
CA ASP A 280 -22.48 8.75 0.93
C ASP A 280 -23.70 8.81 1.87
N LEU A 281 -23.46 8.96 3.18
CA LEU A 281 -24.53 9.12 4.17
C LEU A 281 -25.35 10.40 3.94
N VAL A 282 -24.68 11.52 3.71
CA VAL A 282 -25.36 12.80 3.46
C VAL A 282 -26.25 12.71 2.23
N ASN A 283 -25.77 12.10 1.15
CA ASN A 283 -26.52 11.93 -0.09
C ASN A 283 -27.72 10.99 0.10
N ALA A 284 -27.53 9.86 0.79
CA ALA A 284 -28.62 8.92 1.08
C ALA A 284 -29.70 9.54 1.97
N LEU A 285 -29.31 10.31 3.00
CA LEU A 285 -30.25 11.04 3.86
C LEU A 285 -31.02 12.11 3.10
N LYS A 286 -30.36 12.90 2.24
CA LYS A 286 -31.04 13.90 1.40
C LYS A 286 -32.07 13.24 0.49
N ASN A 287 -31.75 12.14 -0.16
CA ASN A 287 -32.65 11.40 -1.02
C ASN A 287 -33.88 10.88 -0.24
N LYS A 288 -33.68 10.33 0.95
CA LYS A 288 -34.74 9.82 1.80
C LYS A 288 -35.69 10.92 2.27
N ILE A 289 -35.15 12.07 2.72
CA ILE A 289 -35.96 13.23 3.17
C ILE A 289 -36.68 13.87 1.98
N GLY A 290 -36.06 13.93 0.80
CA GLY A 290 -36.68 14.45 -0.41
C GLY A 290 -37.84 13.59 -0.91
N SER A 291 -37.76 12.29 -0.80
CA SER A 291 -38.81 11.34 -1.13
C SER A 291 -40.03 11.47 -0.19
N SER A 292 -39.79 11.68 1.10
CA SER A 292 -40.84 11.84 2.12
C SER A 292 -41.60 13.18 2.04
N LYS A 293 -41.11 14.14 1.23
CA LYS A 293 -41.82 15.43 1.00
C LYS A 293 -42.75 15.42 -0.24
N ASN A 294 -42.65 14.36 -1.04
CA ASN A 294 -43.47 14.19 -2.26
C ASN A 294 -44.61 13.16 -2.09
N GLU A 295 -44.75 12.60 -0.88
CA GLU A 295 -45.95 11.84 -0.42
C GLU A 295 -46.79 12.72 0.51
#